data_3add75c0eafe66b4ec575e6c2deaca93
#
_entry.id   3add75c0eafe66b4ec575e6c2deaca93
#
_cell.length_a   1.000
_cell.length_b   1.000
_cell.length_c   1.000
_cell.angle_alpha   90.00
_cell.angle_beta   90.00
_cell.angle_gamma   90.00
#
_symmetry.space_group_name_H-M   'P 1'
#
loop_
_entity.id
_entity.type
_entity.pdbx_description
1 polymer ?
#
loop_
_entity_poly.entity_id
_entity_poly.type
_entity_poly.pdbx_seq_one_letter_code
_entity_poly.pdbx_strand_id
1 'polypeptide(L)'
;GDKRLGVFGKLSNEINGELEIAKDQKDSQNIYLGELDYEALMSCVEGELRYKPLSPYAAVKRDLALVCDEAVACGDIEETIKKASPLITEVKLFDIYRGANLGEGKKSMAFSLTLSDPAAEVSNEQVERTVKKVLGNLKFKLGIEIR
;
A
#
# COMPACT_ATOMS: atom_id res chain seq x y z
N GLY A 1 -8.83 -0.39 15.41
CA GLY A 1 -9.78 -0.76 16.44
C GLY A 1 -9.79 -2.26 16.64
N ASP A 2 -10.26 -2.74 17.80
CA ASP A 2 -10.14 -4.16 18.20
C ASP A 2 -11.39 -4.99 17.84
N LYS A 3 -12.28 -4.44 17.01
CA LYS A 3 -13.49 -5.14 16.59
C LYS A 3 -13.20 -6.06 15.42
N ARG A 4 -13.46 -7.38 15.63
CA ARG A 4 -13.35 -8.36 14.55
C ARG A 4 -14.49 -8.15 13.55
N LEU A 5 -14.14 -7.92 12.28
CA LEU A 5 -15.10 -7.70 11.20
C LEU A 5 -15.32 -8.95 10.34
N GLY A 6 -14.48 -9.97 10.51
CA GLY A 6 -14.58 -11.19 9.73
C GLY A 6 -13.32 -12.04 9.72
N VAL A 7 -13.27 -12.99 8.82
CA VAL A 7 -12.14 -13.90 8.59
C VAL A 7 -11.84 -13.94 7.10
N PHE A 8 -10.57 -13.92 6.77
CA PHE A 8 -10.11 -14.10 5.39
C PHE A 8 -8.90 -15.04 5.39
N GLY A 9 -8.83 -15.93 4.42
CA GLY A 9 -7.71 -16.86 4.32
C GLY A 9 -7.69 -17.67 3.03
N LYS A 10 -6.57 -18.33 2.81
CA LYS A 10 -6.42 -19.33 1.74
C LYS A 10 -6.99 -20.66 2.21
N LEU A 11 -7.75 -21.32 1.32
CA LEU A 11 -8.22 -22.69 1.55
C LEU A 11 -7.05 -23.67 1.70
N SER A 12 -7.20 -24.64 2.63
CA SER A 12 -6.26 -25.73 2.72
C SER A 12 -6.26 -26.58 1.45
N ASN A 13 -5.14 -27.22 1.16
CA ASN A 13 -5.03 -28.08 -0.03
C ASN A 13 -5.98 -29.29 0.05
N GLU A 14 -6.33 -29.76 1.27
CA GLU A 14 -7.27 -30.85 1.49
C GLU A 14 -8.67 -30.46 1.01
N ILE A 15 -9.21 -29.33 1.47
CA ILE A 15 -10.53 -28.84 1.10
C ILE A 15 -10.56 -28.45 -0.40
N ASN A 16 -9.47 -27.88 -0.91
CA ASN A 16 -9.37 -27.53 -2.32
C ASN A 16 -9.49 -28.74 -3.24
N GLY A 17 -8.98 -29.91 -2.81
CA GLY A 17 -9.12 -31.19 -3.51
C GLY A 17 -10.54 -31.76 -3.50
N GLU A 18 -11.32 -31.51 -2.43
CA GLU A 18 -12.70 -31.99 -2.30
C GLU A 18 -13.71 -31.17 -3.15
N LEU A 19 -13.44 -29.88 -3.35
CA LEU A 19 -14.37 -28.98 -4.04
C LEU A 19 -14.44 -29.15 -5.57
N GLU A 20 -13.74 -30.11 -6.17
CA GLU A 20 -13.73 -30.40 -7.61
C GLU A 20 -13.43 -29.21 -8.55
N ILE A 21 -13.19 -28.02 -8.00
CA ILE A 21 -13.02 -26.77 -8.75
C ILE A 21 -11.70 -26.75 -9.56
N ALA A 22 -10.75 -27.59 -9.19
CA ALA A 22 -9.39 -27.57 -9.75
C ALA A 22 -9.02 -28.84 -10.54
N LYS A 23 -9.95 -29.75 -10.83
CA LYS A 23 -9.62 -31.05 -11.46
C LYS A 23 -9.11 -30.93 -12.90
N ASP A 24 -9.43 -29.86 -13.61
CA ASP A 24 -9.10 -29.68 -15.04
C ASP A 24 -7.95 -28.70 -15.30
N GLN A 25 -7.35 -28.09 -14.29
CA GLN A 25 -6.27 -27.11 -14.50
C GLN A 25 -4.94 -27.64 -13.95
N LYS A 26 -3.93 -27.70 -14.83
CA LYS A 26 -2.55 -28.10 -14.51
C LYS A 26 -1.86 -27.20 -13.50
N ASP A 27 -2.41 -26.02 -13.23
CA ASP A 27 -1.93 -25.08 -12.23
C ASP A 27 -2.83 -25.12 -11.00
N SER A 28 -2.26 -25.45 -9.84
CA SER A 28 -2.94 -25.42 -8.55
C SER A 28 -3.37 -23.98 -8.24
N GLN A 29 -4.62 -23.63 -8.55
CA GLN A 29 -5.15 -22.31 -8.21
C GLN A 29 -5.28 -22.17 -6.71
N ASN A 30 -4.72 -21.09 -6.19
CA ASN A 30 -4.92 -20.68 -4.81
C ASN A 30 -6.32 -20.07 -4.66
N ILE A 31 -7.18 -20.72 -3.90
CA ILE A 31 -8.53 -20.23 -3.59
C ILE A 31 -8.47 -19.49 -2.25
N TYR A 32 -8.97 -18.27 -2.24
CA TYR A 32 -9.12 -17.46 -1.03
C TYR A 32 -10.59 -17.26 -0.75
N LEU A 33 -10.98 -17.42 0.53
CA LEU A 33 -12.32 -17.16 1.01
C LEU A 33 -12.31 -16.10 2.10
N GLY A 34 -13.40 -15.34 2.16
CA GLY A 34 -13.63 -14.36 3.21
C GLY A 34 -15.08 -14.39 3.68
N GLU A 35 -15.27 -14.29 4.99
CA GLU A 35 -16.55 -14.10 5.64
C GLU A 35 -16.51 -12.80 6.42
N LEU A 36 -17.48 -11.91 6.20
CA LEU A 36 -17.58 -10.62 6.85
C LEU A 36 -18.87 -10.52 7.65
N ASP A 37 -18.77 -10.06 8.88
CA ASP A 37 -19.92 -9.66 9.69
C ASP A 37 -20.41 -8.28 9.22
N TYR A 38 -21.52 -8.29 8.49
CA TYR A 38 -22.08 -7.09 7.89
C TYR A 38 -22.55 -6.08 8.95
N GLU A 39 -23.16 -6.54 10.05
CA GLU A 39 -23.63 -5.64 11.12
C GLU A 39 -22.44 -5.01 11.85
N ALA A 40 -21.41 -5.80 12.12
CA ALA A 40 -20.18 -5.29 12.69
C ALA A 40 -19.51 -4.25 11.78
N LEU A 41 -19.47 -4.51 10.47
CA LEU A 41 -18.94 -3.59 9.46
C LEU A 41 -19.73 -2.28 9.42
N MET A 42 -21.06 -2.36 9.33
CA MET A 42 -21.92 -1.17 9.30
C MET A 42 -21.83 -0.32 10.57
N SER A 43 -21.62 -0.96 11.72
CA SER A 43 -21.43 -0.23 12.98
C SER A 43 -20.08 0.53 13.05
N CYS A 44 -19.15 0.23 12.16
CA CYS A 44 -17.85 0.92 12.06
C CYS A 44 -17.82 2.03 11.01
N VAL A 45 -18.94 2.22 10.27
CA VAL A 45 -19.05 3.32 9.32
C VAL A 45 -19.18 4.62 10.08
N GLU A 46 -18.11 5.40 10.09
CA GLU A 46 -18.06 6.72 10.70
C GLU A 46 -18.14 7.82 9.63
N GLY A 47 -19.00 8.79 9.88
CA GLY A 47 -19.00 10.06 9.18
C GLY A 47 -19.90 10.16 7.96
N GLU A 48 -20.36 11.37 7.73
CA GLU A 48 -21.06 11.79 6.52
C GLU A 48 -20.06 11.99 5.37
N LEU A 49 -20.44 11.61 4.17
CA LEU A 49 -19.74 11.98 2.94
C LEU A 49 -19.77 13.51 2.81
N ARG A 50 -18.65 14.15 3.12
CA ARG A 50 -18.51 15.61 2.95
C ARG A 50 -17.79 15.90 1.64
N TYR A 51 -18.38 16.82 0.88
CA TYR A 51 -17.72 17.35 -0.32
C TYR A 51 -16.39 17.99 0.05
N LYS A 52 -15.33 17.58 -0.64
CA LYS A 52 -14.01 18.22 -0.59
C LYS A 52 -13.82 19.01 -1.87
N PRO A 53 -13.65 20.34 -1.80
CA PRO A 53 -13.37 21.13 -3.00
C PRO A 53 -12.13 20.61 -3.73
N LEU A 54 -12.20 20.60 -5.05
CA LEU A 54 -11.02 20.28 -5.86
C LEU A 54 -10.04 21.45 -5.76
N SER A 55 -8.75 21.11 -5.57
CA SER A 55 -7.70 22.12 -5.60
C SER A 55 -7.63 22.75 -7.00
N PRO A 56 -7.57 24.08 -7.12
CA PRO A 56 -7.35 24.75 -8.39
C PRO A 56 -5.91 24.54 -8.93
N TYR A 57 -5.01 24.07 -8.08
CA TYR A 57 -3.61 23.83 -8.42
C TYR A 57 -3.39 22.37 -8.81
N ALA A 58 -2.55 22.17 -9.84
CA ALA A 58 -2.23 20.83 -10.32
C ALA A 58 -1.41 20.04 -9.28
N ALA A 59 -1.81 18.79 -9.03
CA ALA A 59 -1.03 17.90 -8.20
C ALA A 59 0.20 17.38 -8.95
N VAL A 60 1.32 17.22 -8.22
CA VAL A 60 2.57 16.68 -8.77
C VAL A 60 2.67 15.21 -8.35
N LYS A 61 2.94 14.32 -9.32
CA LYS A 61 3.17 12.89 -9.05
C LYS A 61 4.66 12.58 -9.06
N ARG A 62 5.07 11.70 -8.15
CA ARG A 62 6.44 11.13 -8.10
C ARG A 62 6.39 9.65 -7.77
N ASP A 63 7.12 8.87 -8.54
CA ASP A 63 7.22 7.44 -8.33
C ASP A 63 8.54 7.12 -7.64
N LEU A 64 8.48 6.20 -6.68
CA LEU A 64 9.62 5.72 -5.91
C LEU A 64 9.65 4.21 -5.96
N ALA A 65 10.77 3.63 -6.41
CA ALA A 65 11.05 2.21 -6.32
C ALA A 65 11.94 1.95 -5.10
N LEU A 66 11.42 1.22 -4.13
CA LEU A 66 12.02 1.01 -2.82
C LEU A 66 12.40 -0.47 -2.66
N VAL A 67 13.63 -0.74 -2.24
CA VAL A 67 14.09 -2.10 -1.91
C VAL A 67 14.04 -2.28 -0.40
N CYS A 68 13.34 -3.31 0.04
CA CYS A 68 13.19 -3.64 1.46
C CYS A 68 13.24 -5.16 1.69
N ASP A 69 13.38 -5.55 2.96
CA ASP A 69 13.28 -6.94 3.36
C ASP A 69 11.86 -7.46 3.16
N GLU A 70 11.71 -8.76 2.87
CA GLU A 70 10.40 -9.40 2.62
C GLU A 70 9.44 -9.24 3.81
N ALA A 71 9.96 -9.18 5.03
CA ALA A 71 9.16 -9.02 6.25
C ALA A 71 8.55 -7.62 6.43
N VAL A 72 9.05 -6.60 5.72
CA VAL A 72 8.52 -5.23 5.86
C VAL A 72 7.13 -5.13 5.29
N ALA A 73 6.16 -4.70 6.11
CA ALA A 73 4.78 -4.56 5.69
C ALA A 73 4.60 -3.29 4.81
N CYS A 74 3.76 -3.40 3.77
CA CYS A 74 3.43 -2.26 2.90
C CYS A 74 2.85 -1.09 3.69
N GLY A 75 1.98 -1.38 4.67
CA GLY A 75 1.35 -0.37 5.52
C GLY A 75 2.35 0.49 6.29
N ASP A 76 3.44 -0.10 6.79
CA ASP A 76 4.49 0.64 7.52
C ASP A 76 5.22 1.63 6.61
N ILE A 77 5.44 1.23 5.35
CA ILE A 77 6.04 2.10 4.33
C ILE A 77 5.09 3.26 4.02
N GLU A 78 3.81 2.96 3.72
CA GLU A 78 2.81 3.99 3.42
C GLU A 78 2.63 4.98 4.56
N GLU A 79 2.55 4.50 5.79
CA GLU A 79 2.42 5.34 6.97
C GLU A 79 3.65 6.26 7.16
N THR A 80 4.85 5.70 6.96
CA THR A 80 6.09 6.47 7.06
C THR A 80 6.17 7.54 6.00
N ILE A 81 5.74 7.25 4.77
CA ILE A 81 5.67 8.21 3.67
C ILE A 81 4.66 9.32 3.99
N LYS A 82 3.42 8.97 4.35
CA LYS A 82 2.35 9.93 4.67
C LYS A 82 2.73 10.88 5.79
N LYS A 83 3.39 10.38 6.83
CA LYS A 83 3.85 11.19 7.98
C LYS A 83 5.04 12.12 7.65
N ALA A 84 5.70 11.95 6.51
CA ALA A 84 6.87 12.75 6.16
C ALA A 84 6.50 14.20 5.80
N SER A 85 5.36 14.45 5.16
CA SER A 85 4.94 15.79 4.77
C SER A 85 3.43 15.88 4.59
N PRO A 86 2.80 16.99 5.01
CA PRO A 86 1.38 17.26 4.74
C PRO A 86 1.08 17.49 3.26
N LEU A 87 2.09 17.78 2.43
CA LEU A 87 1.93 17.90 0.99
C LEU A 87 1.61 16.58 0.31
N ILE A 88 1.90 15.43 0.94
CA ILE A 88 1.61 14.10 0.39
C ILE A 88 0.15 13.79 0.68
N THR A 89 -0.69 13.91 -0.34
CA THR A 89 -2.13 13.70 -0.25
C THR A 89 -2.55 12.27 -0.56
N GLU A 90 -1.75 11.56 -1.36
CA GLU A 90 -2.00 10.16 -1.71
C GLU A 90 -0.68 9.39 -1.83
N VAL A 91 -0.70 8.14 -1.38
CA VAL A 91 0.38 7.16 -1.56
C VAL A 91 -0.27 5.89 -2.09
N LYS A 92 0.16 5.42 -3.24
CA LYS A 92 -0.40 4.23 -3.90
C LYS A 92 0.72 3.27 -4.29
N LEU A 93 0.66 2.04 -3.75
CA LEU A 93 1.46 0.93 -4.26
C LEU A 93 0.92 0.52 -5.63
N PHE A 94 1.77 0.40 -6.64
CA PHE A 94 1.35 -0.02 -7.97
C PHE A 94 2.13 -1.22 -8.52
N ASP A 95 3.30 -1.55 -7.94
CA ASP A 95 4.07 -2.72 -8.35
C ASP A 95 4.84 -3.34 -7.20
N ILE A 96 4.97 -4.67 -7.21
CA ILE A 96 5.82 -5.45 -6.30
C ILE A 96 6.62 -6.44 -7.14
N TYR A 97 7.95 -6.30 -7.08
CA TYR A 97 8.87 -7.15 -7.80
C TYR A 97 9.71 -7.98 -6.82
N ARG A 98 9.82 -9.28 -7.13
CA ARG A 98 10.69 -10.24 -6.45
C ARG A 98 11.56 -10.91 -7.50
N GLY A 99 12.86 -10.73 -7.41
CA GLY A 99 13.76 -11.32 -8.40
C GLY A 99 15.18 -11.48 -7.85
N ALA A 100 15.93 -12.38 -8.46
CA ALA A 100 17.28 -12.72 -8.05
C ALA A 100 18.24 -11.51 -7.97
N ASN A 101 17.95 -10.45 -8.71
CA ASN A 101 18.77 -9.23 -8.78
C ASN A 101 18.66 -8.36 -7.51
N LEU A 102 17.72 -8.64 -6.61
CA LEU A 102 17.52 -7.87 -5.37
C LEU A 102 18.26 -8.46 -4.17
N GLY A 103 18.79 -9.70 -4.31
CA GLY A 103 19.31 -10.50 -3.22
C GLY A 103 18.24 -11.33 -2.52
N GLU A 104 18.66 -12.37 -1.78
CA GLU A 104 17.75 -13.23 -1.03
C GLU A 104 17.03 -12.45 0.07
N GLY A 105 15.74 -12.77 0.25
CA GLY A 105 14.89 -12.18 1.30
C GLY A 105 14.49 -10.73 1.06
N LYS A 106 14.69 -10.18 -0.15
CA LYS A 106 14.32 -8.80 -0.49
C LYS A 106 13.24 -8.72 -1.56
N LYS A 107 12.46 -7.67 -1.48
CA LYS A 107 11.46 -7.26 -2.48
C LYS A 107 11.64 -5.80 -2.86
N SER A 108 11.23 -5.46 -4.07
CA SER A 108 11.10 -4.07 -4.52
C SER A 108 9.63 -3.70 -4.58
N MET A 109 9.28 -2.57 -3.98
CA MET A 109 7.91 -2.05 -3.98
C MET A 109 7.91 -0.67 -4.61
N ALA A 110 7.05 -0.47 -5.61
CA ALA A 110 6.94 0.79 -6.33
C ALA A 110 5.69 1.56 -5.89
N PHE A 111 5.91 2.77 -5.40
CA PHE A 111 4.88 3.67 -4.90
C PHE A 111 4.78 4.92 -5.75
N SER A 112 3.56 5.32 -6.07
CA SER A 112 3.26 6.63 -6.64
C SER A 112 2.78 7.57 -5.55
N LEU A 113 3.46 8.69 -5.38
CA LEU A 113 3.13 9.73 -4.42
C LEU A 113 2.47 10.89 -5.15
N THR A 114 1.32 11.34 -4.66
CA THR A 114 0.66 12.56 -5.13
C THR A 114 0.91 13.68 -4.12
N LEU A 115 1.55 14.75 -4.58
CA LEU A 115 1.82 15.95 -3.79
C LEU A 115 0.90 17.07 -4.26
N SER A 116 0.20 17.69 -3.31
CA SER A 116 -0.74 18.77 -3.59
C SER A 116 -0.87 19.68 -2.37
N ASP A 117 -1.03 20.97 -2.63
CA ASP A 117 -1.39 21.98 -1.64
C ASP A 117 -2.69 22.66 -2.10
N PRO A 118 -3.73 22.73 -1.27
CA PRO A 118 -4.97 23.42 -1.65
C PRO A 118 -4.82 24.93 -1.75
N ALA A 119 -3.77 25.50 -1.17
CA ALA A 119 -3.56 26.94 -1.09
C ALA A 119 -2.58 27.50 -2.14
N ALA A 120 -1.70 26.65 -2.71
CA ALA A 120 -0.65 27.08 -3.63
C ALA A 120 -0.19 25.96 -4.55
N GLU A 121 0.45 26.34 -5.67
CA GLU A 121 1.16 25.40 -6.54
C GLU A 121 2.40 24.83 -5.83
N VAL A 122 2.57 23.51 -5.88
CA VAL A 122 3.73 22.83 -5.29
C VAL A 122 4.95 23.02 -6.19
N SER A 123 5.96 23.73 -5.71
CA SER A 123 7.19 23.97 -6.47
C SER A 123 8.07 22.71 -6.55
N ASN A 124 8.92 22.65 -7.59
CA ASN A 124 9.88 21.54 -7.75
C ASN A 124 10.81 21.42 -6.54
N GLU A 125 11.22 22.52 -5.93
CA GLU A 125 12.07 22.53 -4.74
C GLU A 125 11.35 21.88 -3.54
N GLN A 126 10.06 22.18 -3.34
CA GLN A 126 9.24 21.55 -2.29
C GLN A 126 9.09 20.06 -2.54
N VAL A 127 8.91 19.64 -3.79
CA VAL A 127 8.85 18.22 -4.18
C VAL A 127 10.14 17.51 -3.83
N GLU A 128 11.29 18.03 -4.27
CA GLU A 128 12.60 17.42 -3.98
C GLU A 128 12.89 17.34 -2.49
N ARG A 129 12.61 18.39 -1.74
CA ARG A 129 12.75 18.43 -0.28
C ARG A 129 11.88 17.37 0.39
N THR A 130 10.63 17.22 -0.07
CA THR A 130 9.71 16.22 0.45
C THR A 130 10.20 14.81 0.17
N VAL A 131 10.63 14.52 -1.06
CA VAL A 131 11.18 13.21 -1.46
C VAL A 131 12.42 12.88 -0.64
N LYS A 132 13.36 13.81 -0.48
CA LYS A 132 14.55 13.61 0.38
C LYS A 132 14.17 13.27 1.81
N LYS A 133 13.17 13.94 2.38
CA LYS A 133 12.68 13.67 3.73
C LYS A 133 12.03 12.28 3.84
N VAL A 134 11.23 11.89 2.84
CA VAL A 134 10.63 10.56 2.74
C VAL A 134 11.73 9.49 2.76
N LEU A 135 12.71 9.59 1.87
CA LEU A 135 13.80 8.63 1.77
C LEU A 135 14.64 8.54 3.06
N GLY A 136 14.91 9.69 3.68
CA GLY A 136 15.58 9.72 4.97
C GLY A 136 14.82 8.99 6.08
N ASN A 137 13.50 9.20 6.16
CA ASN A 137 12.65 8.54 7.13
C ASN A 137 12.56 7.02 6.89
N LEU A 138 12.41 6.60 5.65
CA LEU A 138 12.36 5.19 5.26
C LEU A 138 13.66 4.47 5.58
N LYS A 139 14.81 5.08 5.27
CA LYS A 139 16.11 4.52 5.60
C LYS A 139 16.31 4.40 7.11
N PHE A 140 15.98 5.46 7.87
CA PHE A 140 16.19 5.49 9.31
C PHE A 140 15.27 4.52 10.07
N LYS A 141 13.98 4.43 9.69
CA LYS A 141 13.00 3.64 10.42
C LYS A 141 12.92 2.18 9.98
N LEU A 142 13.07 1.92 8.70
CA LEU A 142 12.79 0.63 8.08
C LEU A 142 14.00 0.04 7.32
N GLY A 143 15.14 0.72 7.30
CA GLY A 143 16.33 0.26 6.58
C GLY A 143 16.16 0.19 5.05
N ILE A 144 15.19 0.94 4.51
CA ILE A 144 14.80 0.88 3.10
C ILE A 144 15.73 1.75 2.26
N GLU A 145 16.12 1.23 1.10
CA GLU A 145 16.91 1.94 0.11
C GLU A 145 16.13 2.14 -1.20
N ILE A 146 16.50 3.19 -1.93
CA ILE A 146 15.96 3.42 -3.28
C ILE A 146 16.67 2.49 -4.25
N ARG A 147 15.93 2.00 -5.22
CA ARG A 147 16.45 1.15 -6.30
C ARG A 147 17.16 1.99 -7.35
#